data_da32f0fd68187ae1848dbe617cb52895
#
_entry.id   da32f0fd68187ae1848dbe617cb52895
#
_cell.length_a   1.000
_cell.length_b   1.000
_cell.length_c   1.000
_cell.angle_alpha   90.00
_cell.angle_beta   90.00
_cell.angle_gamma   90.00
#
_symmetry.space_group_name_H-M   'P 1'
#
loop_
_entity.id
_entity.type
_entity.pdbx_description
1 polymer ?
#
loop_
_entity_poly.entity_id
_entity_poly.type
_entity_poly.pdbx_seq_one_letter_code
_entity_poly.pdbx_strand_id
1 'polypeptide(L)'
;MKKIGVLLCVLLLAACSRSNDFLPTAEMTGEDIFKSACIECHQPEGGAVMVLSAEMKDVDAISNKVLTGSMAMPAFPNIQGEPAKKLSEYVLANSKVE
;
A
#
# COMPACT_ATOMS: atom_id res chain seq x y z
N MET A 1 -15.68 -36.42 8.02
CA MET A 1 -16.25 -35.74 6.87
C MET A 1 -16.72 -34.33 7.20
N LYS A 2 -17.43 -34.14 8.29
CA LYS A 2 -17.87 -32.79 8.70
C LYS A 2 -16.71 -31.84 9.01
N LYS A 3 -15.56 -32.38 9.43
CA LYS A 3 -14.38 -31.60 9.76
C LYS A 3 -13.75 -30.92 8.54
N ILE A 4 -13.92 -31.49 7.36
CA ILE A 4 -13.36 -30.95 6.12
C ILE A 4 -14.06 -29.63 5.74
N GLY A 5 -15.37 -29.55 5.92
CA GLY A 5 -16.13 -28.32 5.65
C GLY A 5 -15.74 -27.16 6.55
N VAL A 6 -15.50 -27.45 7.83
CA VAL A 6 -15.08 -26.43 8.78
C VAL A 6 -13.70 -25.88 8.43
N LEU A 7 -12.77 -26.76 8.04
CA LEU A 7 -11.42 -26.36 7.64
C LEU A 7 -11.45 -25.46 6.40
N LEU A 8 -12.32 -25.76 5.44
CA LEU A 8 -12.47 -24.96 4.23
C LEU A 8 -12.95 -23.55 4.57
N CYS A 9 -13.90 -23.42 5.49
CA CYS A 9 -14.39 -22.11 5.91
C CYS A 9 -13.30 -21.26 6.56
N VAL A 10 -12.44 -21.87 7.38
CA VAL A 10 -11.31 -21.18 8.02
C VAL A 10 -10.33 -20.65 6.96
N LEU A 11 -10.05 -21.45 5.94
CA LEU A 11 -9.16 -21.04 4.85
C LEU A 11 -9.75 -19.84 4.08
N LEU A 12 -11.06 -19.83 3.83
CA LEU A 12 -11.71 -18.72 3.16
C LEU A 12 -11.63 -17.43 4.00
N LEU A 13 -11.81 -17.52 5.30
CA LEU A 13 -11.70 -16.38 6.20
C LEU A 13 -10.27 -15.82 6.22
N ALA A 14 -9.26 -16.69 6.22
CA ALA A 14 -7.87 -16.28 6.16
C ALA A 14 -7.57 -15.54 4.85
N ALA A 15 -8.17 -15.95 3.73
CA ALA A 15 -8.00 -15.31 2.43
C ALA A 15 -8.59 -13.89 2.36
N CYS A 16 -9.49 -13.52 3.27
CA CYS A 16 -10.07 -12.18 3.32
C CYS A 16 -9.18 -11.15 4.02
N SER A 17 -8.22 -11.63 4.82
CA SER A 17 -7.25 -10.75 5.49
C SER A 17 -6.06 -10.51 4.57
N ARG A 18 -5.84 -9.24 4.21
CA ARG A 18 -4.75 -8.89 3.31
C ARG A 18 -3.82 -7.88 3.95
N SER A 19 -2.56 -8.26 4.10
CA SER A 19 -1.50 -7.36 4.50
C SER A 19 -0.21 -7.78 3.80
N ASN A 20 0.68 -6.81 3.61
CA ASN A 20 1.97 -7.02 2.96
C ASN A 20 3.06 -6.73 4.00
N ASP A 21 3.97 -7.67 4.18
CA ASP A 21 5.01 -7.60 5.19
C ASP A 21 6.26 -6.83 4.76
N PHE A 22 6.22 -6.19 3.59
CA PHE A 22 7.36 -5.44 3.10
C PHE A 22 7.90 -4.49 4.18
N LEU A 23 9.20 -4.58 4.45
CA LEU A 23 9.88 -3.75 5.43
C LEU A 23 10.97 -2.94 4.72
N PRO A 24 10.79 -1.63 4.57
CA PRO A 24 11.81 -0.81 3.91
C PRO A 24 13.07 -0.70 4.77
N THR A 25 14.22 -0.58 4.09
CA THR A 25 15.48 -0.30 4.77
C THR A 25 15.65 1.22 4.95
N ALA A 26 16.53 1.63 5.85
CA ALA A 26 16.76 3.04 6.14
C ALA A 26 17.34 3.80 4.93
N GLU A 27 18.04 3.12 4.04
CA GLU A 27 18.66 3.73 2.85
C GLU A 27 17.69 3.93 1.69
N MET A 28 16.55 3.28 1.71
CA MET A 28 15.59 3.37 0.60
C MET A 28 14.99 4.77 0.50
N THR A 29 14.96 5.29 -0.74
CA THR A 29 14.23 6.53 -1.04
C THR A 29 12.74 6.23 -1.18
N GLY A 30 11.91 7.27 -1.25
CA GLY A 30 10.49 7.09 -1.53
C GLY A 30 10.25 6.38 -2.85
N GLU A 31 11.05 6.70 -3.86
CA GLU A 31 11.01 6.02 -5.16
C GLU A 31 11.33 4.54 -5.03
N ASP A 32 12.37 4.19 -4.28
CA ASP A 32 12.76 2.80 -4.07
C ASP A 32 11.64 2.01 -3.40
N ILE A 33 11.02 2.59 -2.39
CA ILE A 33 9.89 1.94 -1.68
C ILE A 33 8.72 1.73 -2.63
N PHE A 34 8.38 2.75 -3.42
CA PHE A 34 7.29 2.66 -4.39
C PHE A 34 7.54 1.54 -5.40
N LYS A 35 8.74 1.48 -5.97
CA LYS A 35 9.08 0.45 -6.95
C LYS A 35 9.12 -0.95 -6.35
N SER A 36 9.42 -1.08 -5.07
CA SER A 36 9.49 -2.38 -4.41
C SER A 36 8.12 -2.89 -3.95
N ALA A 37 7.24 -2.02 -3.51
CA ALA A 37 6.02 -2.43 -2.82
C ALA A 37 4.71 -2.05 -3.53
N CYS A 38 4.73 -1.08 -4.42
CA CYS A 38 3.49 -0.47 -4.94
C CYS A 38 3.30 -0.67 -6.44
N ILE A 39 4.38 -0.88 -7.18
CA ILE A 39 4.35 -0.82 -8.65
C ILE A 39 3.57 -1.96 -9.30
N GLU A 40 3.40 -3.09 -8.62
CA GLU A 40 2.62 -4.20 -9.15
C GLU A 40 1.17 -3.80 -9.43
N CYS A 41 0.61 -2.97 -8.57
CA CYS A 41 -0.78 -2.52 -8.69
C CYS A 41 -0.88 -1.07 -9.19
N HIS A 42 0.11 -0.24 -8.89
CA HIS A 42 0.14 1.17 -9.26
C HIS A 42 1.21 1.41 -10.32
N GLN A 43 0.86 1.18 -11.57
CA GLN A 43 1.80 1.36 -12.67
C GLN A 43 1.72 2.79 -13.20
N PRO A 44 2.87 3.51 -13.26
CA PRO A 44 2.88 4.89 -13.75
C PRO A 44 2.38 5.01 -15.17
N GLU A 45 1.62 6.07 -15.45
CA GLU A 45 1.12 6.37 -16.79
C GLU A 45 1.25 7.86 -17.05
N GLY A 46 1.64 8.20 -18.27
CA GLY A 46 1.66 9.59 -18.72
C GLY A 46 2.56 10.49 -17.89
N GLY A 47 3.64 9.95 -17.31
CA GLY A 47 4.56 10.70 -16.48
C GLY A 47 4.12 10.89 -15.04
N ALA A 48 2.95 10.36 -14.66
CA ALA A 48 2.47 10.43 -13.29
C ALA A 48 2.54 9.05 -12.63
N VAL A 49 2.89 9.01 -11.36
CA VAL A 49 2.98 7.78 -10.57
C VAL A 49 1.59 7.19 -10.36
N MET A 50 0.62 8.05 -10.07
CA MET A 50 -0.79 7.66 -9.94
C MET A 50 -1.67 8.89 -9.99
N VAL A 51 -2.98 8.66 -9.98
CA VAL A 51 -3.96 9.72 -9.86
C VAL A 51 -4.55 9.67 -8.47
N LEU A 52 -4.46 10.78 -7.73
CA LEU A 52 -4.93 10.88 -6.36
C LEU A 52 -6.26 11.64 -6.32
N SER A 53 -7.17 11.20 -5.45
CA SER A 53 -8.37 11.97 -5.15
C SER A 53 -8.00 13.16 -4.27
N ALA A 54 -8.91 14.14 -4.19
CA ALA A 54 -8.67 15.35 -3.41
C ALA A 54 -8.38 15.05 -1.93
N GLU A 55 -8.95 13.98 -1.39
CA GLU A 55 -8.73 13.57 0.01
C GLU A 55 -7.32 13.06 0.26
N MET A 56 -6.63 12.62 -0.80
CA MET A 56 -5.31 12.00 -0.71
C MET A 56 -4.17 12.97 -1.05
N LYS A 57 -4.43 14.26 -1.02
CA LYS A 57 -3.43 15.25 -1.45
C LYS A 57 -2.49 15.73 -0.34
N ASP A 58 -2.36 14.97 0.73
CA ASP A 58 -1.38 15.29 1.77
C ASP A 58 -0.67 14.04 2.24
N VAL A 59 0.52 14.25 2.82
CA VAL A 59 1.41 13.19 3.24
C VAL A 59 0.76 12.27 4.27
N ASP A 60 0.05 12.84 5.23
CA ASP A 60 -0.56 12.05 6.30
C ASP A 60 -1.67 11.14 5.78
N ALA A 61 -2.48 11.63 4.86
CA ALA A 61 -3.54 10.83 4.25
C ALA A 61 -2.97 9.64 3.47
N ILE A 62 -1.91 9.88 2.70
CA ILE A 62 -1.24 8.82 1.94
C ILE A 62 -0.60 7.81 2.89
N SER A 63 0.13 8.27 3.89
CA SER A 63 0.78 7.40 4.88
C SER A 63 -0.24 6.52 5.61
N ASN A 64 -1.37 7.10 6.00
CA ASN A 64 -2.43 6.35 6.67
C ASN A 64 -3.05 5.29 5.76
N LYS A 65 -3.27 5.62 4.49
CA LYS A 65 -3.81 4.66 3.51
C LYS A 65 -2.85 3.49 3.32
N VAL A 66 -1.56 3.75 3.23
CA VAL A 66 -0.55 2.71 3.07
C VAL A 66 -0.53 1.81 4.32
N LEU A 67 -0.57 2.40 5.49
CA LEU A 67 -0.53 1.66 6.75
C LEU A 67 -1.74 0.77 6.96
N THR A 68 -2.93 1.28 6.66
CA THR A 68 -4.19 0.58 6.98
C THR A 68 -4.81 -0.16 5.80
N GLY A 69 -4.48 0.24 4.56
CA GLY A 69 -5.06 -0.36 3.37
C GLY A 69 -6.52 -0.01 3.16
N SER A 70 -7.16 -0.75 2.26
CA SER A 70 -8.58 -0.62 1.97
C SER A 70 -9.07 -1.96 1.39
N MET A 71 -10.31 -2.02 0.93
CA MET A 71 -10.85 -3.25 0.33
C MET A 71 -10.05 -3.73 -0.88
N ALA A 72 -9.54 -2.80 -1.67
CA ALA A 72 -8.80 -3.12 -2.90
C ALA A 72 -7.29 -3.09 -2.72
N MET A 73 -6.80 -2.48 -1.67
CA MET A 73 -5.37 -2.28 -1.43
C MET A 73 -4.97 -2.96 -0.13
N PRO A 74 -3.94 -3.83 -0.14
CA PRO A 74 -3.49 -4.43 1.12
C PRO A 74 -2.89 -3.39 2.05
N ALA A 75 -2.92 -3.65 3.34
CA ALA A 75 -2.24 -2.82 4.32
C ALA A 75 -0.74 -3.12 4.28
N PHE A 76 0.07 -2.11 4.55
CA PHE A 76 1.52 -2.25 4.67
C PHE A 76 1.94 -1.79 6.07
N PRO A 77 1.72 -2.63 7.10
CA PRO A 77 1.93 -2.20 8.48
C PRO A 77 3.38 -1.87 8.83
N ASN A 78 4.33 -2.34 8.02
CA ASN A 78 5.75 -2.06 8.26
C ASN A 78 6.25 -0.80 7.55
N ILE A 79 5.42 -0.14 6.75
CA ILE A 79 5.78 1.14 6.14
C ILE A 79 5.20 2.24 7.03
N GLN A 80 6.00 2.70 7.97
CA GLN A 80 5.60 3.73 8.93
C GLN A 80 6.81 4.59 9.30
N GLY A 81 6.59 5.71 9.98
CA GLY A 81 7.66 6.62 10.35
C GLY A 81 8.32 7.29 9.14
N GLU A 82 9.63 7.43 9.16
CA GLU A 82 10.38 8.07 8.07
C GLU A 82 10.17 7.41 6.71
N PRO A 83 10.23 6.07 6.59
CA PRO A 83 9.94 5.44 5.29
C PRO A 83 8.55 5.81 4.73
N ALA A 84 7.53 5.86 5.58
CA ALA A 84 6.19 6.23 5.14
C ALA A 84 6.15 7.68 4.66
N LYS A 85 6.86 8.57 5.34
CA LYS A 85 6.96 9.97 4.95
C LYS A 85 7.65 10.12 3.60
N LYS A 86 8.78 9.46 3.41
CA LYS A 86 9.53 9.48 2.14
C LYS A 86 8.67 8.96 0.99
N LEU A 87 7.99 7.85 1.20
CA LEU A 87 7.09 7.27 0.19
C LEU A 87 5.97 8.23 -0.16
N SER A 88 5.31 8.77 0.85
CA SER A 88 4.17 9.66 0.65
C SER A 88 4.56 10.96 -0.04
N GLU A 89 5.71 11.52 0.31
CA GLU A 89 6.25 12.71 -0.35
C GLU A 89 6.56 12.44 -1.83
N TYR A 90 7.15 11.28 -2.11
CA TYR A 90 7.43 10.87 -3.48
C TYR A 90 6.15 10.72 -4.30
N VAL A 91 5.17 10.01 -3.74
CA VAL A 91 3.89 9.78 -4.42
C VAL A 91 3.19 11.12 -4.70
N LEU A 92 3.12 11.99 -3.69
CA LEU A 92 2.43 13.27 -3.82
C LEU A 92 3.12 14.17 -4.87
N ALA A 93 4.45 14.22 -4.86
CA ALA A 93 5.22 15.07 -5.77
C ALA A 93 5.14 14.60 -7.23
N ASN A 94 4.88 13.32 -7.47
CA ASN A 94 4.93 12.72 -8.80
C ASN A 94 3.57 12.22 -9.30
N SER A 95 2.49 12.58 -8.64
CA SER A 95 1.13 12.15 -9.00
C SER A 95 0.29 13.33 -9.45
N LYS A 96 -0.82 13.01 -10.12
CA LYS A 96 -1.85 14.00 -10.46
C LYS A 96 -2.92 13.96 -9.37
N VAL A 97 -3.47 15.11 -9.03
CA VAL A 97 -4.58 15.21 -8.09
C VAL A 97 -5.81 15.67 -8.86
N GLU A 98 -6.88 14.89 -8.76
CA GLU A 98 -8.15 15.21 -9.41
C GLU A 98 -9.31 15.30 -8.42
#